data_53869f822e688225ea911b53a9248d41
#
_entry.id   53869f822e688225ea911b53a9248d41
#
_cell.length_a   1.000
_cell.length_b   1.000
_cell.length_c   1.000
_cell.angle_alpha   90.00
_cell.angle_beta   90.00
_cell.angle_gamma   90.00
#
_symmetry.space_group_name_H-M   'P 1'
#
loop_
_entity.id
_entity.type
_entity.pdbx_description
1 polymer ?
#
loop_
_entity_poly.entity_id
_entity_poly.type
_entity_poly.pdbx_seq_one_letter_code
_entity_poly.pdbx_strand_id
1 'polypeptide(L)'
;VNGKPALGCRTLIANYPTGKLQLMPMPAFELIKDLSVNTGKWMDSMSKRVESWVHSNHEVDISKLEDRIEPKVANDTFELDRCIERGICVASCGTMLMRPNFVGPVGLNRVARFEIDPHDSRTAEDFYELIGDDDGVFGCMSLMACEDHCPKHLPLQNKIAYLRRKLVALR
;
A
#
# COMPACT_ATOMS: atom_id res chain seq x y z
N VAL A 1 -4.29 15.52 -11.70
CA VAL A 1 -4.74 16.08 -12.97
C VAL A 1 -6.23 16.29 -12.92
N ASN A 2 -6.72 17.50 -13.12
CA ASN A 2 -8.14 17.85 -13.10
C ASN A 2 -8.88 17.31 -11.86
N GLY A 3 -8.28 17.48 -10.67
CA GLY A 3 -8.83 17.04 -9.40
C GLY A 3 -8.73 15.55 -9.10
N LYS A 4 -8.15 14.74 -9.99
CA LYS A 4 -7.95 13.30 -9.76
C LYS A 4 -6.47 12.98 -9.61
N PRO A 5 -6.05 12.22 -8.59
CA PRO A 5 -4.71 11.69 -8.49
C PRO A 5 -4.38 10.82 -9.71
N ALA A 6 -3.26 11.08 -10.34
CA ALA A 6 -2.86 10.38 -11.56
C ALA A 6 -1.34 10.26 -11.66
N LEU A 7 -0.88 9.25 -12.39
CA LEU A 7 0.53 9.05 -12.70
C LEU A 7 0.88 9.87 -13.96
N GLY A 8 1.60 10.98 -13.80
CA GLY A 8 1.89 11.92 -14.87
C GLY A 8 2.55 11.27 -16.09
N CYS A 9 3.51 10.36 -15.89
CA CYS A 9 4.20 9.65 -16.97
C CYS A 9 3.30 8.65 -17.75
N ARG A 10 2.08 8.40 -17.29
CA ARG A 10 1.07 7.55 -17.97
C ARG A 10 -0.20 8.31 -18.32
N THR A 11 -0.23 9.61 -18.08
CA THR A 11 -1.37 10.46 -18.40
C THR A 11 -1.25 10.95 -19.83
N LEU A 12 -2.12 10.46 -20.72
CA LEU A 12 -2.16 10.88 -22.10
C LEU A 12 -2.96 12.18 -22.22
N ILE A 13 -2.36 13.21 -22.84
CA ILE A 13 -3.02 14.51 -23.09
C ILE A 13 -4.28 14.32 -23.94
N ALA A 14 -4.26 13.35 -24.86
CA ALA A 14 -5.41 13.00 -25.71
C ALA A 14 -6.68 12.62 -24.93
N ASN A 15 -6.55 12.18 -23.66
CA ASN A 15 -7.69 11.87 -22.81
C ASN A 15 -8.40 13.13 -22.27
N TYR A 16 -7.89 14.32 -22.59
CA TYR A 16 -8.42 15.61 -22.13
C TYR A 16 -8.78 16.52 -23.34
N PRO A 17 -9.89 16.22 -24.02
CA PRO A 17 -10.25 16.84 -25.30
C PRO A 17 -10.49 18.35 -25.21
N THR A 18 -10.72 18.90 -24.01
CA THR A 18 -10.88 20.35 -23.81
C THR A 18 -9.58 21.15 -23.94
N GLY A 19 -8.43 20.46 -24.06
CA GLY A 19 -7.10 21.09 -24.15
C GLY A 19 -6.66 21.81 -22.87
N LYS A 20 -7.44 21.77 -21.80
CA LYS A 20 -7.11 22.38 -20.50
C LYS A 20 -6.75 21.31 -19.48
N LEU A 21 -5.53 21.39 -18.97
CA LEU A 21 -5.04 20.55 -17.88
C LEU A 21 -4.80 21.42 -16.65
N GLN A 22 -5.50 21.11 -15.57
CA GLN A 22 -5.21 21.67 -14.27
C GLN A 22 -4.32 20.66 -13.51
N LEU A 23 -3.11 21.06 -13.20
CA LEU A 23 -2.17 20.28 -12.43
C LEU A 23 -2.10 20.85 -11.01
N MET A 24 -2.19 19.96 -10.02
CA MET A 24 -2.07 20.30 -8.61
C MET A 24 -1.13 19.30 -7.92
N PRO A 25 -0.44 19.70 -6.84
CA PRO A 25 0.34 18.77 -6.05
C PRO A 25 -0.56 17.68 -5.47
N MET A 26 0.00 16.49 -5.23
CA MET A 26 -0.76 15.39 -4.62
C MET A 26 -1.13 15.74 -3.18
N PRO A 27 -2.43 15.66 -2.80
CA PRO A 27 -2.85 15.83 -1.42
C PRO A 27 -2.28 14.71 -0.52
N ALA A 28 -2.38 14.87 0.79
CA ALA A 28 -1.85 13.99 1.83
C ALA A 28 -0.31 13.95 1.96
N PHE A 29 0.42 14.68 1.13
CA PHE A 29 1.87 14.82 1.25
C PHE A 29 2.27 16.27 1.52
N GLU A 30 3.37 16.45 2.25
CA GLU A 30 3.94 17.75 2.52
C GLU A 30 4.41 18.41 1.21
N LEU A 31 3.93 19.62 0.93
CA LEU A 31 4.35 20.38 -0.24
C LEU A 31 5.78 20.91 -0.05
N ILE A 32 6.66 20.62 -1.01
CA ILE A 32 8.01 21.18 -1.05
C ILE A 32 7.97 22.50 -1.82
N LYS A 33 7.53 22.47 -3.07
CA LYS A 33 7.40 23.64 -3.94
C LYS A 33 6.60 23.30 -5.20
N ASP A 34 5.75 24.20 -5.63
CA ASP A 34 4.93 24.07 -6.85
C ASP A 34 4.15 22.74 -6.91
N LEU A 35 4.53 21.80 -7.77
CA LEU A 35 3.92 20.47 -7.89
C LEU A 35 4.71 19.37 -7.16
N SER A 36 5.84 19.71 -6.54
CA SER A 36 6.70 18.77 -5.87
C SER A 36 6.26 18.55 -4.44
N VAL A 37 6.08 17.29 -4.04
CA VAL A 37 5.67 16.87 -2.70
C VAL A 37 6.67 15.88 -2.10
N ASN A 38 6.77 15.86 -0.77
CA ASN A 38 7.67 14.98 -0.04
C ASN A 38 7.01 13.62 0.23
N THR A 39 7.03 12.74 -0.76
CA THR A 39 6.55 11.36 -0.60
C THR A 39 7.51 10.51 0.23
N GLY A 40 8.81 10.81 0.20
CA GLY A 40 9.85 10.03 0.88
C GLY A 40 9.68 10.02 2.40
N LYS A 41 9.40 11.16 3.00
CA LYS A 41 9.16 11.28 4.45
C LYS A 41 7.99 10.39 4.91
N TRP A 42 6.90 10.42 4.16
CA TRP A 42 5.74 9.57 4.46
C TRP A 42 6.05 8.09 4.29
N MET A 43 6.71 7.71 3.18
CA MET A 43 7.08 6.32 2.90
C MET A 43 8.04 5.75 3.95
N ASP A 44 9.03 6.53 4.38
CA ASP A 44 9.95 6.12 5.45
C ASP A 44 9.21 5.87 6.77
N SER A 45 8.34 6.80 7.16
CA SER A 45 7.52 6.66 8.37
C SER A 45 6.61 5.45 8.33
N MET A 46 5.92 5.25 7.21
CA MET A 46 5.05 4.09 6.99
C MET A 46 5.85 2.78 7.01
N SER A 47 6.97 2.72 6.30
CA SER A 47 7.82 1.53 6.23
C SER A 47 8.36 1.11 7.59
N LYS A 48 8.74 2.07 8.43
CA LYS A 48 9.17 1.81 9.81
C LYS A 48 8.01 1.30 10.66
N ARG A 49 6.84 1.92 10.54
CA ARG A 49 5.66 1.55 11.33
C ARG A 49 5.20 0.11 11.06
N VAL A 50 5.16 -0.30 9.79
CA VAL A 50 4.68 -1.65 9.41
C VAL A 50 5.82 -2.67 9.27
N GLU A 51 7.04 -2.29 9.68
CA GLU A 51 8.21 -3.16 9.55
C GLU A 51 8.29 -3.80 8.16
N SER A 52 8.45 -2.93 7.14
CA SER A 52 8.25 -3.27 5.72
C SER A 52 9.40 -4.11 5.14
N TRP A 53 9.73 -5.21 5.80
CA TRP A 53 10.72 -6.23 5.40
C TRP A 53 10.29 -7.61 5.89
N VAL A 54 10.83 -8.67 5.29
CA VAL A 54 10.58 -10.05 5.71
C VAL A 54 11.34 -10.34 7.00
N HIS A 55 10.65 -10.83 8.01
CA HIS A 55 11.24 -11.34 9.25
C HIS A 55 11.51 -12.84 9.06
N SER A 56 12.74 -13.22 8.77
CA SER A 56 13.12 -14.62 8.58
C SER A 56 13.90 -15.13 9.77
N ASN A 57 13.50 -16.29 10.27
CA ASN A 57 14.24 -17.04 11.31
C ASN A 57 15.24 -18.04 10.68
N HIS A 58 15.30 -18.12 9.36
CA HIS A 58 16.19 -19.04 8.64
C HIS A 58 17.42 -18.31 8.13
N GLU A 59 18.60 -18.88 8.37
CA GLU A 59 19.81 -18.47 7.67
C GLU A 59 19.72 -18.91 6.20
N VAL A 60 19.98 -17.98 5.30
CA VAL A 60 19.99 -18.27 3.87
C VAL A 60 21.25 -19.03 3.51
N ASP A 61 21.12 -20.31 3.20
CA ASP A 61 22.21 -21.13 2.68
C ASP A 61 22.29 -21.01 1.15
N ILE A 62 23.17 -20.14 0.68
CA ILE A 62 23.36 -19.86 -0.76
C ILE A 62 23.89 -21.06 -1.56
N SER A 63 24.31 -22.16 -0.90
CA SER A 63 24.75 -23.39 -1.56
C SER A 63 23.59 -24.31 -1.92
N LYS A 64 22.41 -24.07 -1.36
CA LYS A 64 21.19 -24.84 -1.62
C LYS A 64 20.28 -24.13 -2.61
N LEU A 65 19.43 -24.93 -3.27
CA LEU A 65 18.33 -24.37 -4.05
C LEU A 65 17.33 -23.69 -3.10
N GLU A 66 16.73 -22.60 -3.58
CA GLU A 66 15.64 -21.91 -2.87
C GLU A 66 14.48 -22.86 -2.56
N ASP A 67 13.83 -22.62 -1.43
CA ASP A 67 12.62 -23.36 -1.05
C ASP A 67 11.50 -23.11 -2.05
N ARG A 68 10.79 -24.17 -2.39
CA ARG A 68 9.66 -24.08 -3.32
C ARG A 68 8.44 -23.50 -2.61
N ILE A 69 7.88 -22.46 -3.18
CA ILE A 69 6.62 -21.87 -2.74
C ILE A 69 5.48 -22.46 -3.57
N GLU A 70 4.32 -22.70 -2.96
CA GLU A 70 3.11 -23.09 -3.68
C GLU A 70 2.78 -22.02 -4.75
N PRO A 71 2.50 -22.42 -6.00
CA PRO A 71 2.28 -21.48 -7.11
C PRO A 71 1.19 -20.43 -6.84
N LYS A 72 0.13 -20.79 -6.12
CA LYS A 72 -0.92 -19.86 -5.74
C LYS A 72 -0.40 -18.78 -4.79
N VAL A 73 0.34 -19.18 -3.76
CA VAL A 73 0.94 -18.24 -2.78
C VAL A 73 1.95 -17.32 -3.46
N ALA A 74 2.80 -17.88 -4.32
CA ALA A 74 3.76 -17.11 -5.11
C ALA A 74 3.07 -16.05 -5.99
N ASN A 75 1.97 -16.41 -6.66
CA ASN A 75 1.19 -15.48 -7.47
C ASN A 75 0.52 -14.39 -6.62
N ASP A 76 -0.07 -14.75 -5.49
CA ASP A 76 -0.71 -13.80 -4.57
C ASP A 76 0.30 -12.80 -4.00
N THR A 77 1.49 -13.26 -3.62
CA THR A 77 2.58 -12.42 -3.15
C THR A 77 3.09 -11.50 -4.28
N PHE A 78 3.36 -12.06 -5.46
CA PHE A 78 3.80 -11.30 -6.64
C PHE A 78 2.79 -10.23 -7.05
N GLU A 79 1.49 -10.51 -6.98
CA GLU A 79 0.45 -9.53 -7.28
C GLU A 79 0.61 -8.27 -6.43
N LEU A 80 0.89 -8.42 -5.13
CA LEU A 80 1.04 -7.30 -4.20
C LEU A 80 2.40 -6.58 -4.37
N ASP A 81 3.44 -7.31 -4.76
CA ASP A 81 4.77 -6.75 -5.07
C ASP A 81 4.79 -5.90 -6.34
N ARG A 82 3.75 -5.96 -7.18
CA ARG A 82 3.61 -5.06 -8.33
C ARG A 82 3.43 -3.59 -7.94
N CYS A 83 3.30 -3.28 -6.67
CA CYS A 83 3.21 -1.92 -6.16
C CYS A 83 4.49 -1.14 -6.49
N ILE A 84 4.33 0.01 -7.14
CA ILE A 84 5.44 0.92 -7.51
C ILE A 84 5.59 2.11 -6.56
N GLU A 85 4.87 2.11 -5.45
CA GLU A 85 4.98 3.05 -4.33
C GLU A 85 4.91 4.54 -4.70
N ARG A 86 4.07 4.90 -5.67
CA ARG A 86 3.92 6.28 -6.15
C ARG A 86 3.00 7.15 -5.31
N GLY A 87 2.37 6.61 -4.28
CA GLY A 87 1.52 7.36 -3.36
C GLY A 87 0.16 7.79 -3.92
N ILE A 88 -0.21 7.40 -5.15
CA ILE A 88 -1.50 7.79 -5.76
C ILE A 88 -2.68 7.29 -4.92
N CYS A 89 -2.62 6.05 -4.45
CA CYS A 89 -3.66 5.48 -3.57
C CYS A 89 -3.73 6.19 -2.21
N VAL A 90 -2.61 6.71 -1.70
CA VAL A 90 -2.55 7.55 -0.50
C VAL A 90 -3.24 8.89 -0.75
N ALA A 91 -2.88 9.55 -1.84
CA ALA A 91 -3.46 10.83 -2.25
C ALA A 91 -4.96 10.74 -2.60
N SER A 92 -5.45 9.54 -2.97
CA SER A 92 -6.87 9.27 -3.26
C SER A 92 -7.67 8.89 -2.02
N CYS A 93 -7.00 8.56 -0.91
CA CYS A 93 -7.65 7.97 0.25
C CYS A 93 -8.30 9.04 1.13
N GLY A 94 -9.64 9.02 1.24
CA GLY A 94 -10.36 9.94 2.13
C GLY A 94 -9.95 9.78 3.59
N THR A 95 -9.66 8.56 4.05
CA THR A 95 -9.17 8.33 5.42
C THR A 95 -7.83 9.04 5.65
N MET A 96 -6.88 8.96 4.70
CA MET A 96 -5.59 9.65 4.81
C MET A 96 -5.74 11.17 4.93
N LEU A 97 -6.70 11.75 4.22
CA LEU A 97 -6.95 13.19 4.26
C LEU A 97 -7.52 13.66 5.61
N MET A 98 -8.26 12.79 6.30
CA MET A 98 -8.88 13.08 7.60
C MET A 98 -8.02 12.64 8.79
N ARG A 99 -7.22 11.60 8.61
CA ARG A 99 -6.40 10.96 9.66
C ARG A 99 -4.97 10.80 9.17
N PRO A 100 -4.09 11.77 9.38
CA PRO A 100 -2.70 11.75 8.90
C PRO A 100 -1.86 10.57 9.41
N ASN A 101 -2.24 10.01 10.57
CA ASN A 101 -1.57 8.85 11.17
C ASN A 101 -2.02 7.51 10.60
N PHE A 102 -3.07 7.49 9.76
CA PHE A 102 -3.53 6.25 9.14
C PHE A 102 -2.41 5.64 8.29
N VAL A 103 -2.19 4.34 8.44
CA VAL A 103 -1.11 3.59 7.77
C VAL A 103 -1.23 3.61 6.24
N GLY A 104 -2.39 3.92 5.73
CA GLY A 104 -2.66 4.08 4.31
C GLY A 104 -2.75 2.77 3.52
N PRO A 105 -3.29 2.85 2.29
CA PRO A 105 -3.46 1.66 1.46
C PRO A 105 -2.14 0.97 1.08
N VAL A 106 -1.03 1.71 0.95
CA VAL A 106 0.30 1.15 0.67
C VAL A 106 0.78 0.32 1.85
N GLY A 107 0.68 0.85 3.07
CA GLY A 107 1.10 0.12 4.27
C GLY A 107 0.28 -1.15 4.48
N LEU A 108 -1.05 -1.08 4.29
CA LEU A 108 -1.91 -2.27 4.36
C LEU A 108 -1.59 -3.29 3.26
N ASN A 109 -1.24 -2.83 2.05
CA ASN A 109 -0.77 -3.72 0.98
C ASN A 109 0.54 -4.44 1.37
N ARG A 110 1.47 -3.71 2.00
CA ARG A 110 2.73 -4.26 2.48
C ARG A 110 2.50 -5.33 3.55
N VAL A 111 1.69 -5.02 4.56
CA VAL A 111 1.35 -6.00 5.61
C VAL A 111 0.68 -7.24 5.01
N ALA A 112 -0.28 -7.07 4.09
CA ALA A 112 -0.92 -8.20 3.42
C ALA A 112 0.08 -9.06 2.64
N ARG A 113 1.07 -8.43 2.00
CA ARG A 113 2.13 -9.11 1.26
C ARG A 113 2.98 -9.97 2.20
N PHE A 114 3.41 -9.43 3.33
CA PHE A 114 4.24 -10.17 4.29
C PHE A 114 3.44 -11.25 5.02
N GLU A 115 2.20 -10.99 5.35
CA GLU A 115 1.32 -11.95 6.02
C GLU A 115 1.01 -13.19 5.15
N ILE A 116 1.05 -13.04 3.82
CA ILE A 116 0.87 -14.16 2.88
C ILE A 116 2.22 -14.88 2.62
N ASP A 117 3.35 -14.22 2.82
CA ASP A 117 4.68 -14.76 2.50
C ASP A 117 5.07 -15.90 3.46
N PRO A 118 5.29 -17.12 2.98
CA PRO A 118 5.67 -18.23 3.86
C PRO A 118 7.07 -18.10 4.48
N HIS A 119 7.88 -17.14 4.01
CA HIS A 119 9.20 -16.86 4.57
C HIS A 119 9.15 -15.84 5.72
N ASP A 120 8.02 -15.17 5.92
CA ASP A 120 7.84 -14.27 7.05
C ASP A 120 7.47 -15.06 8.30
N SER A 121 8.24 -14.90 9.36
CA SER A 121 8.07 -15.65 10.61
C SER A 121 7.10 -15.00 11.59
N ARG A 122 6.57 -13.82 11.27
CA ARG A 122 5.62 -13.11 12.13
C ARG A 122 4.30 -13.87 12.23
N THR A 123 3.71 -13.80 13.41
CA THR A 123 2.39 -14.38 13.71
C THR A 123 1.28 -13.40 13.38
N ALA A 124 0.04 -13.87 13.44
CA ALA A 124 -1.12 -12.99 13.26
C ALA A 124 -1.22 -11.94 14.38
N GLU A 125 -0.76 -12.26 15.59
CA GLU A 125 -0.68 -11.37 16.73
C GLU A 125 0.34 -10.25 16.49
N ASP A 126 1.51 -10.55 15.94
CA ASP A 126 2.53 -9.55 15.57
C ASP A 126 1.94 -8.55 14.57
N PHE A 127 1.25 -9.03 13.54
CA PHE A 127 0.57 -8.14 12.59
C PHE A 127 -0.57 -7.35 13.23
N TYR A 128 -1.26 -7.92 14.23
CA TYR A 128 -2.29 -7.20 14.98
C TYR A 128 -1.68 -6.01 15.74
N GLU A 129 -0.52 -6.17 16.37
CA GLU A 129 0.18 -5.08 17.05
C GLU A 129 0.55 -3.94 16.10
N LEU A 130 0.93 -4.26 14.86
CA LEU A 130 1.31 -3.27 13.86
C LEU A 130 0.14 -2.46 13.28
N ILE A 131 -1.00 -3.11 13.03
CA ILE A 131 -2.11 -2.51 12.27
C ILE A 131 -3.51 -2.77 12.84
N GLY A 132 -3.64 -3.37 14.02
CA GLY A 132 -4.91 -3.75 14.63
C GLY A 132 -5.65 -2.61 15.34
N ASP A 133 -5.36 -1.36 15.00
CA ASP A 133 -5.93 -0.16 15.60
C ASP A 133 -6.74 0.67 14.58
N ASP A 134 -7.25 1.82 15.04
CA ASP A 134 -7.98 2.78 14.22
C ASP A 134 -7.12 3.58 13.23
N ASP A 135 -5.81 3.62 13.43
CA ASP A 135 -4.84 4.17 12.49
C ASP A 135 -4.27 3.08 11.57
N GLY A 136 -4.63 1.82 11.83
CA GLY A 136 -4.36 0.65 11.03
C GLY A 136 -5.56 0.19 10.19
N VAL A 137 -5.76 -1.13 10.12
CA VAL A 137 -6.75 -1.73 9.22
C VAL A 137 -8.19 -1.35 9.54
N PHE A 138 -8.51 -1.08 10.82
CA PHE A 138 -9.87 -0.74 11.24
C PHE A 138 -10.24 0.71 10.91
N GLY A 139 -9.27 1.60 10.67
CA GLY A 139 -9.52 2.96 10.22
C GLY A 139 -9.95 3.08 8.76
N CYS A 140 -9.74 2.07 7.94
CA CYS A 140 -10.12 2.13 6.53
C CYS A 140 -11.65 2.24 6.35
N MET A 141 -12.11 3.30 5.71
CA MET A 141 -13.53 3.56 5.44
C MET A 141 -14.09 2.80 4.23
N SER A 142 -13.26 1.99 3.55
CA SER A 142 -13.65 1.20 2.37
C SER A 142 -14.27 2.03 1.22
N LEU A 143 -13.78 3.26 1.01
CA LEU A 143 -14.25 4.17 -0.06
C LEU A 143 -13.76 3.76 -1.46
N MET A 144 -12.89 2.77 -1.57
CA MET A 144 -12.34 2.17 -2.80
C MET A 144 -11.50 3.08 -3.70
N ALA A 145 -11.45 4.38 -3.48
CA ALA A 145 -10.69 5.31 -4.33
C ALA A 145 -9.20 4.95 -4.49
N CYS A 146 -8.60 4.26 -3.53
CA CYS A 146 -7.25 3.75 -3.62
C CYS A 146 -7.08 2.67 -4.70
N GLU A 147 -8.08 1.81 -4.89
CA GLU A 147 -8.11 0.78 -5.92
C GLU A 147 -8.42 1.38 -7.29
N ASP A 148 -9.45 2.25 -7.37
CA ASP A 148 -9.88 2.90 -8.61
C ASP A 148 -8.77 3.71 -9.28
N HIS A 149 -7.91 4.37 -8.48
CA HIS A 149 -6.80 5.18 -8.99
C HIS A 149 -5.47 4.43 -9.06
N CYS A 150 -5.43 3.15 -8.67
CA CYS A 150 -4.18 2.38 -8.70
C CYS A 150 -3.69 2.15 -10.14
N PRO A 151 -2.51 2.68 -10.54
CA PRO A 151 -2.02 2.51 -11.92
C PRO A 151 -1.59 1.08 -12.24
N LYS A 152 -1.53 0.21 -11.22
CA LYS A 152 -1.19 -1.21 -11.33
C LYS A 152 -2.40 -2.12 -11.13
N HIS A 153 -3.57 -1.55 -10.85
CA HIS A 153 -4.83 -2.27 -10.60
C HIS A 153 -4.67 -3.37 -9.55
N LEU A 154 -4.08 -3.00 -8.41
CA LEU A 154 -3.95 -3.93 -7.28
C LEU A 154 -5.28 -4.11 -6.57
N PRO A 155 -5.63 -5.33 -6.11
CA PRO A 155 -6.89 -5.63 -5.43
C PRO A 155 -6.83 -5.18 -3.96
N LEU A 156 -6.63 -3.89 -3.72
CA LEU A 156 -6.37 -3.32 -2.40
C LEU A 156 -7.50 -3.59 -1.42
N GLN A 157 -8.76 -3.44 -1.85
CA GLN A 157 -9.91 -3.65 -0.96
C GLN A 157 -10.07 -5.11 -0.56
N ASN A 158 -9.82 -6.04 -1.47
CA ASN A 158 -9.86 -7.46 -1.16
C ASN A 158 -8.80 -7.83 -0.10
N LYS A 159 -7.61 -7.26 -0.21
CA LYS A 159 -6.52 -7.52 0.75
C LYS A 159 -6.76 -6.83 2.09
N ILE A 160 -7.32 -5.63 2.11
CA ILE A 160 -7.73 -4.96 3.36
C ILE A 160 -8.85 -5.76 4.06
N ALA A 161 -9.83 -6.25 3.31
CA ALA A 161 -10.89 -7.11 3.86
C ALA A 161 -10.34 -8.43 4.39
N TYR A 162 -9.34 -9.01 3.72
CA TYR A 162 -8.64 -10.21 4.17
C TYR A 162 -7.95 -9.96 5.51
N LEU A 163 -7.14 -8.90 5.64
CA LEU A 163 -6.49 -8.53 6.89
C LEU A 163 -7.51 -8.31 8.02
N ARG A 164 -8.60 -7.58 7.76
CA ARG A 164 -9.66 -7.37 8.74
C ARG A 164 -10.22 -8.67 9.28
N ARG A 165 -10.55 -9.59 8.40
CA ARG A 165 -11.13 -10.89 8.82
C ARG A 165 -10.18 -11.66 9.70
N LYS A 166 -8.89 -11.70 9.35
CA LYS A 166 -7.87 -12.37 10.17
C LYS A 166 -7.74 -11.72 11.54
N LEU A 167 -7.59 -10.41 11.60
CA LEU A 167 -7.34 -9.71 12.85
C LEU A 167 -8.57 -9.62 13.76
N VAL A 168 -9.79 -9.63 13.22
CA VAL A 168 -11.01 -9.73 14.03
C VAL A 168 -11.11 -11.10 14.74
N ALA A 169 -10.59 -12.16 14.13
CA ALA A 169 -10.61 -13.49 14.76
C ALA A 169 -9.66 -13.62 15.98
N LEU A 170 -8.77 -12.63 16.19
CA LEU A 170 -7.87 -12.59 17.36
C LEU A 170 -8.47 -11.83 18.56
N ARG A 171 -9.62 -11.20 18.39
CA ARG A 171 -10.37 -10.53 19.47
C ARG A 171 -11.32 -11.49 20.14
#